data_1a2330bf4d1fd9f7b6721f9d451884c1
#
_entry.id   1a2330bf4d1fd9f7b6721f9d451884c1
#
_cell.length_a   1.000
_cell.length_b   1.000
_cell.length_c   1.000
_cell.angle_alpha   90.00
_cell.angle_beta   90.00
_cell.angle_gamma   90.00
#
_symmetry.space_group_name_H-M   'P 1'
#
loop_
_entity.id
_entity.type
_entity.pdbx_description
1 polymer ?
#
loop_
_entity_poly.entity_id
_entity_poly.type
_entity_poly.pdbx_seq_one_letter_code
_entity_poly.pdbx_strand_id
1 'polypeptide(L)'
;MVLTLNLQDAIKTNWAFQVAVKIVPRGSTDDGHNQSRADRERADHSKEVRTAREAAIVTLLDHPYICAMRDVVRTTYHWYMLFEYVNGGQMLDYIISHGRLKEKQARKFSRQIASALDYCHRNSIVHRDLKIENILISKTGDIKIIDFGLSNLIAPRGHLKTFCGSLYFAAPELLQAKAYTGPEVDVWSFGIVLYVLVCGKVPFDDQSMPALHAKIKKGIVDYPNWLSPGWFRLSFARTTN
;
A
#
# COMPACT_ATOMS: atom_id res chain seq x y z
N MET A 1 -9.86 9.38 6.61
CA MET A 1 -9.70 9.92 7.98
C MET A 1 -9.56 8.74 8.91
N VAL A 2 -8.41 8.56 9.54
CA VAL A 2 -8.20 7.53 10.57
C VAL A 2 -8.53 8.17 11.90
N LEU A 3 -9.59 7.72 12.56
CA LEU A 3 -9.93 8.12 13.91
C LEU A 3 -9.38 7.06 14.88
N THR A 4 -8.60 7.50 15.86
CA THR A 4 -8.22 6.65 16.99
C THR A 4 -9.35 6.73 18.01
N LEU A 5 -10.12 5.66 18.16
CA LEU A 5 -11.14 5.56 19.20
C LEU A 5 -10.58 4.78 20.39
N ASN A 6 -10.74 5.35 21.59
CA ASN A 6 -10.61 4.59 22.83
C ASN A 6 -11.93 3.87 23.07
N LEU A 7 -11.96 2.57 22.91
CA LEU A 7 -13.14 1.73 23.18
C LEU A 7 -13.28 1.47 24.71
N GLN A 8 -13.23 2.52 25.53
CA GLN A 8 -13.42 2.36 26.98
C GLN A 8 -14.87 2.07 27.40
N ASP A 9 -15.85 2.35 26.53
CA ASP A 9 -17.26 2.28 26.90
C ASP A 9 -17.99 1.00 26.45
N ALA A 10 -17.35 0.11 25.69
CA ALA A 10 -18.06 -1.02 25.10
C ALA A 10 -17.79 -2.39 25.76
N ILE A 11 -16.75 -2.54 26.58
CA ILE A 11 -16.45 -3.82 27.24
C ILE A 11 -15.93 -3.55 28.65
N LYS A 12 -16.66 -3.97 29.66
CA LYS A 12 -16.26 -4.05 31.10
C LYS A 12 -15.18 -5.12 31.30
N THR A 13 -14.08 -5.03 30.61
CA THR A 13 -12.89 -5.84 30.86
C THR A 13 -11.67 -4.91 30.92
N ASN A 14 -10.86 -5.08 31.92
CA ASN A 14 -9.73 -4.24 32.40
C ASN A 14 -8.55 -4.05 31.39
N TRP A 15 -8.77 -4.06 30.08
CA TRP A 15 -7.72 -3.90 29.07
C TRP A 15 -8.09 -2.77 28.10
N ALA A 16 -7.48 -1.60 28.27
CA ALA A 16 -7.58 -0.51 27.29
C ALA A 16 -6.75 -0.86 26.04
N PHE A 17 -7.40 -1.41 25.03
CA PHE A 17 -6.77 -1.60 23.72
C PHE A 17 -6.96 -0.35 22.87
N GLN A 18 -5.85 0.19 22.34
CA GLN A 18 -5.91 1.19 21.29
C GLN A 18 -6.09 0.50 19.95
N VAL A 19 -7.04 0.97 19.15
CA VAL A 19 -7.28 0.51 17.78
C VAL A 19 -7.30 1.70 16.82
N ALA A 20 -6.85 1.47 15.59
CA ALA A 20 -7.06 2.39 14.49
C ALA A 20 -8.33 1.97 13.75
N VAL A 21 -9.23 2.91 13.47
CA VAL A 21 -10.50 2.63 12.79
C VAL A 21 -10.52 3.31 11.43
N LYS A 22 -10.63 2.50 10.36
CA LYS A 22 -10.93 2.98 9.01
C LYS A 22 -12.44 2.99 8.80
N ILE A 23 -13.01 4.18 8.60
CA ILE A 23 -14.45 4.36 8.38
C ILE A 23 -14.68 4.59 6.89
N VAL A 24 -15.48 3.75 6.24
CA VAL A 24 -15.81 3.84 4.82
C VAL A 24 -17.31 4.01 4.65
N PRO A 25 -17.81 5.14 4.11
CA PRO A 25 -19.23 5.30 3.82
C PRO A 25 -19.68 4.29 2.75
N ARG A 26 -20.88 3.73 2.92
CA ARG A 26 -21.46 2.74 1.99
C ARG A 26 -22.11 3.37 0.77
N GLY A 27 -22.67 4.57 0.89
CA GLY A 27 -23.25 5.34 -0.19
C GLY A 27 -22.32 6.46 -0.66
N SER A 28 -22.66 7.07 -1.78
CA SER A 28 -22.02 8.30 -2.24
C SER A 28 -22.38 9.44 -1.29
N THR A 29 -21.35 10.12 -0.78
CA THR A 29 -21.51 11.38 0.00
C THR A 29 -21.47 12.59 -0.91
N ASP A 30 -21.37 12.38 -2.21
CA ASP A 30 -21.20 13.45 -3.19
C ASP A 30 -22.57 13.82 -3.79
N ASP A 31 -23.07 15.00 -3.44
CA ASP A 31 -24.28 15.62 -4.02
C ASP A 31 -24.06 16.10 -5.47
N GLY A 32 -23.18 15.40 -6.21
CA GLY A 32 -22.85 15.70 -7.60
C GLY A 32 -24.09 15.84 -8.48
N HIS A 33 -24.50 17.07 -8.72
CA HIS A 33 -25.72 17.47 -9.43
C HIS A 33 -25.85 16.98 -10.88
N ASN A 34 -24.84 16.23 -11.41
CA ASN A 34 -24.77 15.87 -12.83
C ASN A 34 -24.67 14.35 -13.14
N GLN A 35 -24.76 13.46 -12.15
CA GLN A 35 -24.71 12.02 -12.42
C GLN A 35 -26.12 11.40 -12.43
N SER A 36 -26.36 10.48 -13.39
CA SER A 36 -27.61 9.74 -13.42
C SER A 36 -27.75 8.85 -12.17
N ARG A 37 -29.01 8.57 -11.77
CA ARG A 37 -29.28 7.65 -10.64
C ARG A 37 -28.63 6.29 -10.84
N ALA A 38 -28.67 5.76 -12.06
CA ALA A 38 -28.07 4.48 -12.41
C ALA A 38 -26.54 4.48 -12.27
N ASP A 39 -25.87 5.59 -12.59
CA ASP A 39 -24.41 5.70 -12.44
C ASP A 39 -23.99 5.78 -10.98
N ARG A 40 -24.79 6.46 -10.14
CA ARG A 40 -24.57 6.49 -8.67
C ARG A 40 -24.71 5.10 -8.07
N GLU A 41 -25.79 4.37 -8.40
CA GLU A 41 -26.05 3.02 -7.90
C GLU A 41 -24.89 2.06 -8.31
N ARG A 42 -24.36 2.19 -9.54
CA ARG A 42 -23.18 1.40 -10.00
C ARG A 42 -21.91 1.77 -9.24
N ALA A 43 -21.68 3.06 -9.00
CA ALA A 43 -20.51 3.52 -8.25
C ALA A 43 -20.56 3.05 -6.80
N ASP A 44 -21.72 3.15 -6.14
CA ASP A 44 -21.95 2.68 -4.78
C ASP A 44 -21.77 1.16 -4.65
N HIS A 45 -22.32 0.41 -5.59
CA HIS A 45 -22.12 -1.05 -5.65
C HIS A 45 -20.64 -1.41 -5.84
N SER A 46 -19.94 -0.73 -6.73
CA SER A 46 -18.51 -0.95 -6.97
C SER A 46 -17.67 -0.66 -5.72
N LYS A 47 -18.00 0.42 -5.00
CA LYS A 47 -17.35 0.81 -3.73
C LYS A 47 -17.61 -0.24 -2.63
N GLU A 48 -18.85 -0.70 -2.50
CA GLU A 48 -19.24 -1.72 -1.54
C GLU A 48 -18.47 -3.04 -1.78
N VAL A 49 -18.42 -3.51 -3.02
CA VAL A 49 -17.68 -4.72 -3.41
C VAL A 49 -16.19 -4.58 -3.11
N ARG A 50 -15.60 -3.42 -3.41
CA ARG A 50 -14.18 -3.16 -3.13
C ARG A 50 -13.89 -3.17 -1.63
N THR A 51 -14.74 -2.51 -0.84
CA THR A 51 -14.60 -2.47 0.62
C THR A 51 -14.76 -3.86 1.25
N ALA A 52 -15.76 -4.62 0.81
CA ALA A 52 -15.96 -5.99 1.27
C ALA A 52 -14.77 -6.91 0.91
N ARG A 53 -14.20 -6.74 -0.28
CA ARG A 53 -12.99 -7.47 -0.70
C ARG A 53 -11.78 -7.11 0.15
N GLU A 54 -11.53 -5.82 0.41
CA GLU A 54 -10.47 -5.38 1.30
C GLU A 54 -10.60 -6.03 2.67
N ALA A 55 -11.79 -5.93 3.28
CA ALA A 55 -12.06 -6.54 4.58
C ALA A 55 -11.79 -8.05 4.58
N ALA A 56 -12.29 -8.78 3.58
CA ALA A 56 -12.09 -10.21 3.45
C ALA A 56 -10.60 -10.58 3.29
N ILE A 57 -9.86 -9.87 2.45
CA ILE A 57 -8.43 -10.12 2.24
C ILE A 57 -7.66 -9.89 3.54
N VAL A 58 -7.86 -8.74 4.21
CA VAL A 58 -7.08 -8.40 5.40
C VAL A 58 -7.41 -9.31 6.58
N THR A 59 -8.65 -9.81 6.68
CA THR A 59 -9.02 -10.81 7.71
C THR A 59 -8.22 -12.12 7.57
N LEU A 60 -7.81 -12.47 6.35
CA LEU A 60 -7.04 -13.69 6.07
C LEU A 60 -5.53 -13.50 6.27
N LEU A 61 -5.04 -12.27 6.41
CA LEU A 61 -3.63 -11.98 6.53
C LEU A 61 -3.19 -11.98 8.00
N ASP A 62 -2.25 -12.88 8.32
CA ASP A 62 -1.58 -12.93 9.63
C ASP A 62 -0.07 -12.95 9.42
N HIS A 63 0.57 -11.78 9.56
CA HIS A 63 2.00 -11.63 9.33
C HIS A 63 2.56 -10.49 10.21
N PRO A 64 3.76 -10.64 10.82
CA PRO A 64 4.32 -9.65 11.74
C PRO A 64 4.51 -8.25 11.14
N TYR A 65 4.67 -8.15 9.83
CA TYR A 65 4.90 -6.88 9.12
C TYR A 65 3.70 -6.41 8.28
N ILE A 66 2.53 -6.98 8.50
CA ILE A 66 1.26 -6.49 7.95
C ILE A 66 0.41 -6.03 9.14
N CYS A 67 -0.29 -4.90 8.97
CA CYS A 67 -1.18 -4.37 9.99
C CYS A 67 -2.39 -5.29 10.15
N ALA A 68 -2.53 -5.91 11.33
CA ALA A 68 -3.59 -6.87 11.59
C ALA A 68 -4.95 -6.17 11.72
N MET A 69 -5.97 -6.70 11.05
CA MET A 69 -7.36 -6.32 11.30
C MET A 69 -7.89 -7.12 12.49
N ARG A 70 -8.46 -6.42 13.46
CA ARG A 70 -9.00 -7.01 14.70
C ARG A 70 -10.45 -7.38 14.55
N ASP A 71 -11.20 -6.53 13.88
CA ASP A 71 -12.64 -6.72 13.67
C ASP A 71 -13.13 -5.88 12.49
N VAL A 72 -14.32 -6.21 11.99
CA VAL A 72 -15.01 -5.43 10.97
C VAL A 72 -16.51 -5.36 11.30
N VAL A 73 -17.03 -4.15 11.39
CA VAL A 73 -18.45 -3.89 11.65
C VAL A 73 -19.07 -3.21 10.45
N ARG A 74 -20.15 -3.80 9.92
CA ARG A 74 -20.94 -3.24 8.84
C ARG A 74 -22.27 -2.73 9.39
N THR A 75 -22.52 -1.43 9.22
CA THR A 75 -23.80 -0.79 9.56
C THR A 75 -24.58 -0.45 8.28
N THR A 76 -25.73 0.18 8.42
CA THR A 76 -26.53 0.68 7.29
C THR A 76 -25.76 1.71 6.46
N TYR A 77 -24.95 2.56 7.10
CA TYR A 77 -24.31 3.72 6.46
C TYR A 77 -22.82 3.60 6.28
N HIS A 78 -22.11 2.78 7.09
CA HIS A 78 -20.65 2.71 7.10
C HIS A 78 -20.15 1.29 7.34
N TRP A 79 -18.93 1.06 6.83
CA TRP A 79 -18.04 0.00 7.28
C TRP A 79 -17.06 0.59 8.30
N TYR A 80 -16.83 -0.10 9.39
CA TYR A 80 -15.82 0.20 10.41
C TYR A 80 -14.85 -0.97 10.44
N MET A 81 -13.63 -0.75 9.95
CA MET A 81 -12.57 -1.74 10.01
C MET A 81 -11.63 -1.38 11.15
N LEU A 82 -11.48 -2.26 12.12
CA LEU A 82 -10.70 -2.05 13.33
C LEU A 82 -9.33 -2.73 13.17
N PHE A 83 -8.27 -1.95 13.16
CA PHE A 83 -6.90 -2.42 13.02
C PHE A 83 -6.11 -2.30 14.32
N GLU A 84 -5.02 -3.06 14.44
CA GLU A 84 -4.04 -2.80 15.46
C GLU A 84 -3.52 -1.36 15.36
N TYR A 85 -3.31 -0.71 16.49
CA TYR A 85 -2.76 0.64 16.51
C TYR A 85 -1.24 0.59 16.46
N VAL A 86 -0.66 1.22 15.44
CA VAL A 86 0.79 1.32 15.23
C VAL A 86 1.26 2.70 15.67
N ASN A 87 2.06 2.78 16.71
CA ASN A 87 2.31 3.99 17.49
C ASN A 87 3.60 4.77 17.14
N GLY A 88 4.24 4.46 16.01
CA GLY A 88 5.48 5.13 15.58
C GLY A 88 5.32 6.08 14.39
N GLY A 89 4.14 6.08 13.73
CA GLY A 89 3.83 6.97 12.61
C GLY A 89 4.15 6.40 11.23
N GLN A 90 3.98 7.24 10.22
CA GLN A 90 4.22 6.87 8.83
C GLN A 90 5.71 6.92 8.46
N MET A 91 6.15 6.01 7.61
CA MET A 91 7.52 5.99 7.07
C MET A 91 7.82 7.26 6.26
N LEU A 92 6.82 7.80 5.55
CA LEU A 92 6.96 9.06 4.81
C LEU A 92 7.33 10.20 5.75
N ASP A 93 6.60 10.39 6.86
CA ASP A 93 6.86 11.45 7.84
C ASP A 93 8.25 11.29 8.46
N TYR A 94 8.67 10.05 8.68
CA TYR A 94 10.01 9.75 9.17
C TYR A 94 11.08 10.18 8.16
N ILE A 95 10.92 9.88 6.87
CA ILE A 95 11.87 10.30 5.82
C ILE A 95 11.87 11.82 5.63
N ILE A 96 10.72 12.48 5.69
CA ILE A 96 10.63 13.95 5.60
C ILE A 96 11.38 14.61 6.74
N SER A 97 11.24 14.12 7.97
CA SER A 97 11.82 14.73 9.16
C SER A 97 13.30 14.40 9.40
N HIS A 98 13.74 13.20 9.03
CA HIS A 98 15.10 12.70 9.32
C HIS A 98 15.97 12.55 8.07
N GLY A 99 15.41 12.75 6.88
CA GLY A 99 16.07 12.47 5.61
C GLY A 99 16.19 10.96 5.32
N ARG A 100 17.08 10.62 4.39
CA ARG A 100 17.33 9.24 3.98
C ARG A 100 17.85 8.36 5.12
N LEU A 101 17.51 7.08 5.07
CA LEU A 101 18.00 6.09 6.03
C LEU A 101 19.46 5.71 5.78
N LYS A 102 20.16 5.32 6.84
CA LYS A 102 21.43 4.59 6.73
C LYS A 102 21.16 3.20 6.14
N GLU A 103 22.06 2.68 5.31
CA GLU A 103 21.88 1.38 4.65
C GLU A 103 21.55 0.23 5.61
N LYS A 104 22.12 0.22 6.81
CA LYS A 104 21.82 -0.81 7.83
C LYS A 104 20.34 -0.82 8.21
N GLN A 105 19.76 0.36 8.42
CA GLN A 105 18.34 0.50 8.75
C GLN A 105 17.45 0.18 7.55
N ALA A 106 17.81 0.69 6.37
CA ALA A 106 17.10 0.39 5.14
C ALA A 106 17.09 -1.13 4.83
N ARG A 107 18.19 -1.85 5.08
CA ARG A 107 18.24 -3.33 4.96
C ARG A 107 17.28 -4.03 5.91
N LYS A 108 17.15 -3.56 7.15
CA LYS A 108 16.19 -4.12 8.10
C LYS A 108 14.78 -4.00 7.53
N PHE A 109 14.37 -2.78 7.15
CA PHE A 109 13.03 -2.54 6.62
C PHE A 109 12.79 -3.26 5.29
N SER A 110 13.79 -3.31 4.40
CA SER A 110 13.70 -4.06 3.14
C SER A 110 13.37 -5.53 3.36
N ARG A 111 14.04 -6.20 4.31
CA ARG A 111 13.76 -7.61 4.63
C ARG A 111 12.34 -7.80 5.16
N GLN A 112 11.87 -6.87 5.98
CA GLN A 112 10.53 -6.92 6.56
C GLN A 112 9.45 -6.73 5.49
N ILE A 113 9.64 -5.75 4.59
CA ILE A 113 8.73 -5.52 3.44
C ILE A 113 8.73 -6.73 2.51
N ALA A 114 9.92 -7.25 2.14
CA ALA A 114 10.04 -8.43 1.28
C ALA A 114 9.34 -9.65 1.89
N SER A 115 9.49 -9.86 3.21
CA SER A 115 8.81 -10.96 3.92
C SER A 115 7.28 -10.83 3.85
N ALA A 116 6.75 -9.61 4.03
CA ALA A 116 5.32 -9.37 3.94
C ALA A 116 4.79 -9.57 2.51
N LEU A 117 5.51 -9.09 1.49
CA LEU A 117 5.12 -9.29 0.08
C LEU A 117 5.20 -10.77 -0.33
N ASP A 118 6.26 -11.48 0.04
CA ASP A 118 6.38 -12.93 -0.23
C ASP A 118 5.22 -13.70 0.39
N TYR A 119 4.84 -13.36 1.65
CA TYR A 119 3.68 -13.93 2.31
C TYR A 119 2.38 -13.67 1.54
N CYS A 120 2.13 -12.43 1.11
CA CYS A 120 0.96 -12.09 0.31
C CYS A 120 0.92 -12.87 -1.01
N HIS A 121 2.03 -12.88 -1.75
CA HIS A 121 2.12 -13.52 -3.07
C HIS A 121 1.95 -15.04 -2.98
N ARG A 122 2.48 -15.70 -1.96
CA ARG A 122 2.24 -17.13 -1.68
C ARG A 122 0.78 -17.44 -1.38
N ASN A 123 0.05 -16.49 -0.82
CA ASN A 123 -1.39 -16.58 -0.59
C ASN A 123 -2.22 -16.03 -1.77
N SER A 124 -1.60 -15.87 -2.94
CA SER A 124 -2.25 -15.35 -4.15
C SER A 124 -2.85 -13.96 -4.00
N ILE A 125 -2.32 -13.15 -3.09
CA ILE A 125 -2.75 -11.77 -2.84
C ILE A 125 -1.69 -10.82 -3.38
N VAL A 126 -2.12 -9.83 -4.17
CA VAL A 126 -1.29 -8.71 -4.65
C VAL A 126 -1.76 -7.43 -4.01
N HIS A 127 -0.82 -6.63 -3.50
CA HIS A 127 -1.11 -5.37 -2.82
C HIS A 127 -1.54 -4.27 -3.80
N ARG A 128 -0.80 -4.08 -4.90
CA ARG A 128 -1.02 -3.15 -6.02
C ARG A 128 -0.95 -1.65 -5.71
N ASP A 129 -0.73 -1.27 -4.46
CA ASP A 129 -0.52 0.13 -4.04
C ASP A 129 0.56 0.23 -2.95
N LEU A 130 1.65 -0.55 -3.09
CA LEU A 130 2.78 -0.42 -2.18
C LEU A 130 3.48 0.91 -2.44
N LYS A 131 3.55 1.74 -1.40
CA LYS A 131 4.20 3.04 -1.41
C LYS A 131 4.66 3.41 -0.01
N ILE A 132 5.49 4.44 0.10
CA ILE A 132 6.09 4.83 1.37
C ILE A 132 5.05 5.28 2.41
N GLU A 133 3.92 5.85 1.95
CA GLU A 133 2.80 6.29 2.77
C GLU A 133 2.03 5.11 3.39
N ASN A 134 2.06 3.95 2.74
CA ASN A 134 1.39 2.73 3.18
C ASN A 134 2.28 1.84 4.07
N ILE A 135 3.36 2.40 4.61
CA ILE A 135 4.26 1.73 5.55
C ILE A 135 4.29 2.54 6.84
N LEU A 136 3.89 1.91 7.94
CA LEU A 136 4.03 2.47 9.28
C LEU A 136 5.28 1.94 9.96
N ILE A 137 5.81 2.68 10.92
CA ILE A 137 6.90 2.25 11.81
C ILE A 137 6.32 2.11 13.21
N SER A 138 6.59 1.00 13.89
CA SER A 138 6.24 0.82 15.31
C SER A 138 7.29 1.46 16.22
N LYS A 139 6.95 1.68 17.48
CA LYS A 139 7.93 2.13 18.49
C LYS A 139 9.07 1.14 18.71
N THR A 140 8.87 -0.14 18.39
CA THR A 140 9.91 -1.18 18.42
C THR A 140 10.85 -1.10 17.21
N GLY A 141 10.58 -0.22 16.26
CA GLY A 141 11.37 -0.02 15.05
C GLY A 141 11.14 -1.09 13.99
N ASP A 142 9.98 -1.74 13.98
CA ASP A 142 9.55 -2.66 12.93
C ASP A 142 8.50 -2.01 12.04
N ILE A 143 8.39 -2.46 10.79
CA ILE A 143 7.39 -1.90 9.88
C ILE A 143 6.05 -2.64 9.98
N LYS A 144 4.99 -1.96 9.53
CA LYS A 144 3.68 -2.52 9.28
C LYS A 144 3.14 -1.99 7.95
N ILE A 145 2.87 -2.88 7.00
CA ILE A 145 2.21 -2.53 5.73
C ILE A 145 0.71 -2.38 5.98
N ILE A 146 0.13 -1.32 5.45
CA ILE A 146 -1.29 -0.97 5.56
C ILE A 146 -1.93 -0.81 4.18
N ASP A 147 -3.26 -0.65 4.17
CA ASP A 147 -4.08 -0.25 3.04
C ASP A 147 -4.10 -1.24 1.85
N PHE A 148 -4.82 -2.32 2.06
CA PHE A 148 -5.11 -3.33 1.03
C PHE A 148 -6.34 -2.97 0.15
N GLY A 149 -6.78 -1.70 0.14
CA GLY A 149 -7.96 -1.23 -0.58
C GLY A 149 -7.91 -1.41 -2.09
N LEU A 150 -6.71 -1.54 -2.66
CA LEU A 150 -6.48 -1.86 -4.07
C LEU A 150 -6.03 -3.31 -4.29
N SER A 151 -5.88 -4.11 -3.23
CA SER A 151 -5.45 -5.50 -3.33
C SER A 151 -6.43 -6.38 -4.11
N ASN A 152 -5.94 -7.49 -4.64
CA ASN A 152 -6.77 -8.47 -5.33
C ASN A 152 -6.21 -9.88 -5.17
N LEU A 153 -7.11 -10.86 -5.32
CA LEU A 153 -6.73 -12.25 -5.46
C LEU A 153 -6.34 -12.55 -6.91
N ILE A 154 -5.29 -13.35 -7.08
CA ILE A 154 -4.82 -13.80 -8.39
C ILE A 154 -5.32 -15.23 -8.59
N ALA A 155 -6.13 -15.44 -9.63
CA ALA A 155 -6.43 -16.81 -10.06
C ALA A 155 -5.18 -17.45 -10.70
N PRO A 156 -4.95 -18.76 -10.54
CA PRO A 156 -3.90 -19.48 -11.27
C PRO A 156 -4.03 -19.20 -12.77
N ARG A 157 -2.97 -18.69 -13.41
CA ARG A 157 -2.94 -18.23 -14.81
C ARG A 157 -3.89 -17.07 -15.13
N GLY A 158 -4.39 -16.34 -14.10
CA GLY A 158 -5.20 -15.15 -14.28
C GLY A 158 -4.38 -13.92 -14.61
N HIS A 159 -4.99 -12.96 -15.30
CA HIS A 159 -4.41 -11.64 -15.56
C HIS A 159 -5.30 -10.55 -14.96
N LEU A 160 -4.66 -9.52 -14.41
CA LEU A 160 -5.31 -8.32 -13.90
C LEU A 160 -5.29 -7.24 -14.99
N LYS A 161 -6.37 -6.45 -15.06
CA LYS A 161 -6.52 -5.39 -16.08
C LYS A 161 -6.82 -4.03 -15.47
N THR A 162 -6.94 -3.95 -14.13
CA THR A 162 -7.29 -2.70 -13.46
C THR A 162 -6.07 -1.83 -13.29
N PHE A 163 -6.10 -0.64 -13.87
CA PHE A 163 -5.12 0.41 -13.61
C PHE A 163 -5.41 1.03 -12.23
N CYS A 164 -4.46 0.94 -11.32
CA CYS A 164 -4.58 1.46 -9.95
C CYS A 164 -3.19 1.69 -9.34
N GLY A 165 -3.13 2.45 -8.25
CA GLY A 165 -1.92 2.75 -7.50
C GLY A 165 -1.44 4.18 -7.66
N SER A 166 -0.42 4.55 -6.87
CA SER A 166 0.23 5.85 -6.89
C SER A 166 1.22 5.92 -8.06
N LEU A 167 1.13 6.96 -8.87
CA LEU A 167 1.90 7.11 -10.11
C LEU A 167 3.42 6.93 -9.93
N TYR A 168 3.99 7.57 -8.92
CA TYR A 168 5.45 7.50 -8.65
C TYR A 168 5.94 6.09 -8.33
N PHE A 169 5.06 5.20 -7.89
CA PHE A 169 5.35 3.82 -7.50
C PHE A 169 4.81 2.81 -8.50
N ALA A 170 4.05 3.25 -9.53
CA ALA A 170 3.40 2.39 -10.49
C ALA A 170 4.39 1.76 -11.47
N ALA A 171 4.24 0.46 -11.70
CA ALA A 171 5.03 -0.28 -12.68
C ALA A 171 4.69 0.15 -14.12
N PRO A 172 5.65 0.04 -15.07
CA PRO A 172 5.46 0.47 -16.46
C PRO A 172 4.26 -0.18 -17.17
N GLU A 173 3.98 -1.45 -16.89
CA GLU A 173 2.84 -2.19 -17.44
C GLU A 173 1.49 -1.63 -16.96
N LEU A 174 1.41 -1.12 -15.72
CA LEU A 174 0.23 -0.43 -15.22
C LEU A 174 -0.01 0.87 -16.00
N LEU A 175 1.05 1.66 -16.27
CA LEU A 175 0.96 2.90 -17.03
C LEU A 175 0.57 2.67 -18.50
N GLN A 176 0.78 1.47 -19.02
CA GLN A 176 0.43 1.08 -20.38
C GLN A 176 -0.93 0.39 -20.48
N ALA A 177 -1.68 0.27 -19.37
CA ALA A 177 -2.91 -0.48 -19.26
C ALA A 177 -2.81 -1.92 -19.81
N LYS A 178 -1.62 -2.51 -19.71
CA LYS A 178 -1.38 -3.90 -20.12
C LYS A 178 -1.90 -4.87 -19.07
N ALA A 179 -2.27 -6.05 -19.51
CA ALA A 179 -2.56 -7.15 -18.58
C ALA A 179 -1.28 -7.59 -17.86
N TYR A 180 -1.36 -7.85 -16.56
CA TYR A 180 -0.23 -8.23 -15.71
C TYR A 180 -0.63 -9.40 -14.79
N THR A 181 0.34 -10.17 -14.32
CA THR A 181 0.07 -11.32 -13.45
C THR A 181 -0.12 -10.92 -11.98
N GLY A 182 0.56 -9.90 -11.54
CA GLY A 182 0.33 -9.27 -10.24
C GLY A 182 1.58 -9.07 -9.38
N PRO A 183 2.28 -10.12 -8.93
CA PRO A 183 3.44 -9.99 -8.05
C PRO A 183 4.53 -9.05 -8.59
N GLU A 184 4.72 -8.98 -9.90
CA GLU A 184 5.71 -8.14 -10.56
C GLU A 184 5.49 -6.65 -10.29
N VAL A 185 4.22 -6.19 -10.20
CA VAL A 185 3.95 -4.77 -9.92
C VAL A 185 4.28 -4.40 -8.48
N ASP A 186 4.08 -5.32 -7.52
CA ASP A 186 4.49 -5.10 -6.14
C ASP A 186 6.02 -5.11 -6.02
N VAL A 187 6.73 -5.97 -6.77
CA VAL A 187 8.20 -6.01 -6.80
C VAL A 187 8.76 -4.71 -7.37
N TRP A 188 8.15 -4.16 -8.44
CA TRP A 188 8.52 -2.84 -8.95
C TRP A 188 8.34 -1.75 -7.87
N SER A 189 7.14 -1.66 -7.29
CA SER A 189 6.83 -0.68 -6.25
C SER A 189 7.76 -0.82 -5.05
N PHE A 190 8.13 -2.04 -4.67
CA PHE A 190 9.13 -2.32 -3.64
C PHE A 190 10.50 -1.75 -4.01
N GLY A 191 10.94 -1.91 -5.26
CA GLY A 191 12.18 -1.30 -5.76
C GLY A 191 12.17 0.23 -5.61
N ILE A 192 11.05 0.90 -5.94
CA ILE A 192 10.88 2.35 -5.74
C ILE A 192 10.95 2.71 -4.26
N VAL A 193 10.26 1.96 -3.38
CA VAL A 193 10.32 2.16 -1.93
C VAL A 193 11.76 2.04 -1.43
N LEU A 194 12.51 1.03 -1.85
CA LEU A 194 13.92 0.85 -1.48
C LEU A 194 14.77 2.08 -1.86
N TYR A 195 14.57 2.59 -3.06
CA TYR A 195 15.27 3.79 -3.52
C TYR A 195 14.92 5.00 -2.62
N VAL A 196 13.63 5.21 -2.32
CA VAL A 196 13.21 6.30 -1.43
C VAL A 196 13.83 6.16 -0.04
N LEU A 197 13.87 4.97 0.53
CA LEU A 197 14.49 4.73 1.85
C LEU A 197 15.96 5.16 1.90
N VAL A 198 16.74 4.88 0.86
CA VAL A 198 18.19 5.16 0.86
C VAL A 198 18.57 6.47 0.20
N CYS A 199 17.72 7.05 -0.67
CA CYS A 199 18.01 8.29 -1.37
C CYS A 199 17.21 9.50 -0.81
N GLY A 200 16.10 9.27 -0.10
CA GLY A 200 15.21 10.31 0.42
C GLY A 200 14.35 11.00 -0.64
N LYS A 201 14.34 10.48 -1.86
CA LYS A 201 13.57 11.00 -3.00
C LYS A 201 13.15 9.86 -3.92
N VAL A 202 12.14 10.07 -4.75
CA VAL A 202 11.72 9.11 -5.79
C VAL A 202 12.76 9.01 -6.91
N PRO A 203 12.93 7.83 -7.57
CA PRO A 203 13.88 7.66 -8.68
C PRO A 203 13.43 8.35 -9.97
N PHE A 204 12.13 8.50 -10.16
CA PHE A 204 11.53 9.13 -11.32
C PHE A 204 10.68 10.32 -10.88
N ASP A 205 10.98 11.48 -11.44
CA ASP A 205 10.22 12.71 -11.21
C ASP A 205 10.32 13.61 -12.44
N ASP A 206 9.22 14.31 -12.75
CA ASP A 206 9.17 15.31 -13.82
C ASP A 206 8.00 16.26 -13.61
N GLN A 207 8.12 17.49 -14.15
CA GLN A 207 7.06 18.49 -14.10
C GLN A 207 5.84 18.13 -14.95
N SER A 208 6.03 17.31 -16.00
CA SER A 208 4.95 16.88 -16.86
C SER A 208 4.69 15.38 -16.75
N MET A 209 3.42 15.00 -16.68
CA MET A 209 2.99 13.60 -16.60
C MET A 209 3.50 12.74 -17.78
N PRO A 210 3.46 13.20 -19.05
CA PRO A 210 4.01 12.43 -20.17
C PRO A 210 5.52 12.18 -20.03
N ALA A 211 6.30 13.16 -19.57
CA ALA A 211 7.74 13.01 -19.36
C ALA A 211 8.03 12.05 -18.19
N LEU A 212 7.27 12.12 -17.09
CA LEU A 212 7.37 11.16 -16.00
C LEU A 212 7.07 9.74 -16.49
N HIS A 213 5.99 9.52 -17.25
CA HIS A 213 5.67 8.22 -17.85
C HIS A 213 6.81 7.71 -18.74
N ALA A 214 7.43 8.59 -19.55
CA ALA A 214 8.56 8.21 -20.38
C ALA A 214 9.79 7.78 -19.57
N LYS A 215 10.09 8.46 -18.45
CA LYS A 215 11.17 8.08 -17.54
C LYS A 215 10.90 6.72 -16.89
N ILE A 216 9.69 6.50 -16.37
CA ILE A 216 9.30 5.22 -15.77
C ILE A 216 9.41 4.08 -16.80
N LYS A 217 8.92 4.29 -18.02
CA LYS A 217 9.03 3.29 -19.11
C LYS A 217 10.47 2.94 -19.45
N LYS A 218 11.38 3.91 -19.43
CA LYS A 218 12.81 3.67 -19.69
C LYS A 218 13.47 2.89 -18.56
N GLY A 219 12.98 3.02 -17.32
CA GLY A 219 13.53 2.32 -16.16
C GLY A 219 14.97 2.69 -15.79
N ILE A 220 15.51 3.78 -16.36
CA ILE A 220 16.89 4.22 -16.10
C ILE A 220 16.88 5.02 -14.79
N VAL A 221 17.60 4.51 -13.80
CA VAL A 221 17.71 5.11 -12.46
C VAL A 221 19.12 5.64 -12.25
N ASP A 222 19.20 6.87 -11.78
CA ASP A 222 20.45 7.50 -11.36
C ASP A 222 20.75 7.16 -9.90
N TYR A 223 21.84 6.42 -9.66
CA TYR A 223 22.25 6.00 -8.33
C TYR A 223 23.38 6.90 -7.81
N PRO A 224 23.21 7.47 -6.58
CA PRO A 224 24.27 8.24 -5.97
C PRO A 224 25.55 7.40 -5.71
N ASN A 225 26.72 8.02 -5.93
CA ASN A 225 28.03 7.36 -5.79
C ASN A 225 28.35 6.83 -4.38
N TRP A 226 27.62 7.29 -3.36
CA TRP A 226 27.80 6.86 -1.97
C TRP A 226 27.08 5.56 -1.62
N LEU A 227 26.20 5.04 -2.53
CA LEU A 227 25.53 3.76 -2.30
C LEU A 227 26.50 2.58 -2.49
N SER A 228 26.43 1.62 -1.58
CA SER A 228 27.23 0.39 -1.72
C SER A 228 26.78 -0.44 -2.94
N PRO A 229 27.70 -1.17 -3.60
CA PRO A 229 27.38 -1.96 -4.79
C PRO A 229 26.25 -2.99 -4.60
N GLY A 230 26.02 -3.46 -3.38
CA GLY A 230 24.94 -4.41 -3.07
C GLY A 230 23.54 -3.82 -3.24
N TRP A 231 23.38 -2.51 -3.14
CA TRP A 231 22.09 -1.86 -3.31
C TRP A 231 21.64 -1.77 -4.77
N PHE A 232 22.55 -1.64 -5.73
CA PHE A 232 22.24 -1.65 -7.16
C PHE A 232 21.54 -2.94 -7.58
N ARG A 233 21.98 -4.09 -7.06
CA ARG A 233 21.41 -5.40 -7.39
C ARG A 233 20.03 -5.64 -6.79
N LEU A 234 19.72 -5.01 -5.66
CA LEU A 234 18.42 -5.17 -4.98
C LEU A 234 17.31 -4.33 -5.60
N SER A 235 17.61 -3.11 -6.03
CA SER A 235 16.57 -2.14 -6.41
C SER A 235 15.96 -2.40 -7.79
N PHE A 236 16.68 -3.00 -8.75
CA PHE A 236 16.22 -3.16 -10.13
C PHE A 236 16.70 -4.44 -10.81
N ALA A 237 16.82 -5.54 -10.09
CA ALA A 237 17.34 -6.80 -10.62
C ALA A 237 16.49 -7.46 -11.73
N ARG A 238 15.42 -6.85 -12.21
CA ARG A 238 14.59 -7.36 -13.32
C ARG A 238 13.82 -6.26 -14.07
N THR A 239 14.53 -5.34 -14.71
CA THR A 239 13.90 -4.47 -15.73
C THR A 239 14.35 -4.79 -17.16
N THR A 240 15.08 -5.90 -17.35
CA THR A 240 15.48 -6.36 -18.69
C THR A 240 15.10 -7.82 -18.87
N ASN A 241 13.93 -8.05 -19.44
CA ASN A 241 13.64 -9.07 -20.46
C ASN A 241 12.41 -8.68 -21.23
#